data_142a1852a45ee4d2df7c95e423fe2311
#
_entry.id   142a1852a45ee4d2df7c95e423fe2311
#
_cell.length_a   1.000
_cell.length_b   1.000
_cell.length_c   1.000
_cell.angle_alpha   90.00
_cell.angle_beta   90.00
_cell.angle_gamma   90.00
#
_symmetry.space_group_name_H-M   'P 1'
#
loop_
_entity.id
_entity.type
_entity.pdbx_description
1 polymer ?
#
loop_
_entity_poly.entity_id
_entity_poly.type
_entity_poly.pdbx_seq_one_letter_code
_entity_poly.pdbx_strand_id
1 'polypeptide(L)'
;GKPRRLVADATHRLCNAVKANQAEKPIRFVLMNTAGNRNRDSTEPVSAGEKMVNGMIRILLPPHADNESAADYLRTRIGQHDESIEWVVVRPDTLVNENRVTDYEVHPSPTRSAIFNPGRTSRINVGHFMADLITGDDAWQQWKGRMPVVYNR
;
A
#
# COMPACT_ATOMS: atom_id res chain seq x y z
N GLY A 1 26.21 2.13 6.32
CA GLY A 1 24.91 2.31 6.96
C GLY A 1 23.82 1.68 6.12
N LYS A 2 22.80 1.10 6.72
CA LYS A 2 21.67 0.52 5.98
C LYS A 2 20.96 1.65 5.21
N PRO A 3 20.57 1.42 3.94
CA PRO A 3 19.86 2.45 3.17
C PRO A 3 18.53 2.79 3.87
N ARG A 4 18.33 4.07 4.17
CA ARG A 4 17.11 4.57 4.86
C ARG A 4 15.92 4.76 3.92
N ARG A 5 16.08 4.51 2.63
CA ARG A 5 15.09 4.74 1.56
C ARG A 5 15.04 3.58 0.57
N LEU A 6 15.16 2.35 1.07
CA LEU A 6 15.24 1.17 0.20
C LEU A 6 13.96 0.98 -0.62
N VAL A 7 12.78 1.10 0.02
CA VAL A 7 11.49 0.86 -0.64
C VAL A 7 11.18 2.00 -1.62
N ALA A 8 11.37 3.25 -1.20
CA ALA A 8 11.18 4.40 -2.07
C ALA A 8 12.12 4.36 -3.28
N ASP A 9 13.41 4.12 -3.06
CA ASP A 9 14.39 4.07 -4.14
C ASP A 9 14.13 2.89 -5.10
N ALA A 10 13.73 1.72 -4.59
CA ALA A 10 13.34 0.59 -5.41
C ALA A 10 12.09 0.90 -6.25
N THR A 11 11.06 1.51 -5.64
CA THR A 11 9.84 1.93 -6.34
C THR A 11 10.16 2.91 -7.48
N HIS A 12 10.98 3.93 -7.21
CA HIS A 12 11.42 4.89 -8.23
C HIS A 12 12.14 4.20 -9.39
N ARG A 13 13.11 3.33 -9.09
CA ARG A 13 13.90 2.63 -10.13
C ARG A 13 13.04 1.72 -10.98
N LEU A 14 12.13 0.96 -10.36
CA LEU A 14 11.22 0.08 -11.08
C LEU A 14 10.26 0.87 -11.98
N CYS A 15 9.65 1.95 -11.48
CA CYS A 15 8.79 2.80 -12.29
C CYS A 15 9.54 3.43 -13.47
N ASN A 16 10.78 3.91 -13.26
CA ASN A 16 11.60 4.44 -14.34
C ASN A 16 11.97 3.36 -15.37
N ALA A 17 12.26 2.14 -14.93
CA ALA A 17 12.54 1.01 -15.83
C ALA A 17 11.30 0.63 -16.66
N VAL A 18 10.11 0.60 -16.05
CA VAL A 18 8.84 0.36 -16.76
C VAL A 18 8.62 1.43 -17.84
N LYS A 19 8.78 2.70 -17.51
CA LYS A 19 8.63 3.81 -18.46
C LYS A 19 9.64 3.72 -19.61
N ALA A 20 10.88 3.36 -19.32
CA ALA A 20 11.91 3.19 -20.34
C ALA A 20 11.66 2.01 -21.29
N ASN A 21 10.91 1.01 -20.84
CA ASN A 21 10.57 -0.18 -21.63
C ASN A 21 9.44 0.05 -22.66
N GLN A 22 8.72 1.17 -22.58
CA GLN A 22 7.68 1.58 -23.54
C GLN A 22 6.69 0.46 -23.88
N ALA A 23 6.15 -0.21 -22.86
CA ALA A 23 5.16 -1.27 -23.06
C ALA A 23 3.90 -0.73 -23.78
N GLU A 24 3.29 -1.54 -24.65
CA GLU A 24 2.08 -1.17 -25.40
C GLU A 24 0.86 -0.87 -24.52
N LYS A 25 0.86 -1.39 -23.30
CA LYS A 25 -0.21 -1.21 -22.30
C LYS A 25 0.40 -0.86 -20.96
N PRO A 26 -0.34 -0.11 -20.11
CA PRO A 26 0.11 0.18 -18.77
C PRO A 26 0.42 -1.10 -17.98
N ILE A 27 1.54 -1.09 -17.28
CA ILE A 27 1.95 -2.18 -16.39
C ILE A 27 1.24 -2.04 -15.05
N ARG A 28 0.64 -3.12 -14.56
CA ARG A 28 0.04 -3.21 -13.22
C ARG A 28 1.15 -3.25 -12.17
N PHE A 29 1.23 -2.22 -11.36
CA PHE A 29 2.22 -2.09 -10.29
C PHE A 29 1.55 -2.22 -8.93
N VAL A 30 1.85 -3.29 -8.19
CA VAL A 30 1.27 -3.54 -6.87
C VAL A 30 2.35 -3.36 -5.80
N LEU A 31 2.18 -2.37 -4.91
CA LEU A 31 3.05 -2.11 -3.78
C LEU A 31 2.40 -2.58 -2.48
N MET A 32 3.08 -3.46 -1.73
CA MET A 32 2.68 -3.74 -0.35
C MET A 32 3.19 -2.65 0.59
N ASN A 33 2.33 -2.17 1.45
CA ASN A 33 2.62 -1.13 2.43
C ASN A 33 2.05 -1.51 3.82
N THR A 34 1.47 -0.60 4.58
CA THR A 34 0.87 -0.85 5.90
C THR A 34 -0.36 0.04 6.11
N ALA A 35 -1.35 -0.46 6.87
CA ALA A 35 -2.52 0.32 7.28
C ALA A 35 -2.16 1.59 8.07
N GLY A 36 -0.99 1.62 8.71
CA GLY A 36 -0.46 2.82 9.37
C GLY A 36 -0.09 3.95 8.41
N ASN A 37 0.08 3.68 7.11
CA ASN A 37 0.32 4.70 6.11
C ASN A 37 -0.99 5.29 5.61
N ARG A 38 -1.09 6.59 5.75
CA ARG A 38 -2.29 7.35 5.41
C ARG A 38 -2.39 7.62 3.90
N ASN A 39 -3.58 7.40 3.34
CA ASN A 39 -3.91 7.97 2.03
C ASN A 39 -4.30 9.45 2.20
N ARG A 40 -3.48 10.36 1.70
CA ARG A 40 -3.70 11.81 1.82
C ARG A 40 -4.74 12.36 0.85
N ASP A 41 -5.17 11.57 -0.14
CA ASP A 41 -6.22 11.94 -1.09
C ASP A 41 -7.62 11.58 -0.58
N SER A 42 -7.70 10.85 0.52
CA SER A 42 -8.95 10.49 1.20
C SER A 42 -9.05 11.11 2.59
N THR A 43 -10.26 11.45 3.01
CA THR A 43 -10.57 11.91 4.38
C THR A 43 -10.55 10.73 5.35
N GLU A 44 -9.38 10.12 5.58
CA GLU A 44 -9.24 9.06 6.57
C GLU A 44 -9.39 9.65 7.97
N PRO A 45 -10.32 9.13 8.80
CA PRO A 45 -10.49 9.61 10.17
C PRO A 45 -9.25 9.28 11.00
N VAL A 46 -8.65 10.30 11.59
CA VAL A 46 -7.47 10.14 12.46
C VAL A 46 -7.66 11.01 13.69
N SER A 47 -7.62 10.38 14.86
CA SER A 47 -7.65 11.11 16.13
C SER A 47 -6.42 12.00 16.33
N ALA A 48 -6.53 13.02 17.18
CA ALA A 48 -5.39 13.88 17.51
C ALA A 48 -4.24 13.09 18.16
N GLY A 49 -4.56 12.07 18.97
CA GLY A 49 -3.58 11.16 19.57
C GLY A 49 -2.84 10.33 18.51
N GLU A 50 -3.53 9.83 17.50
CA GLU A 50 -2.91 9.10 16.38
C GLU A 50 -1.98 9.98 15.56
N LYS A 51 -2.34 11.25 15.32
CA LYS A 51 -1.45 12.17 14.60
C LYS A 51 -0.14 12.38 15.33
N MET A 52 -0.18 12.51 16.66
CA MET A 52 1.00 12.68 17.49
C MET A 52 1.87 11.43 17.51
N VAL A 53 1.28 10.26 17.70
CA VAL A 53 1.99 8.97 17.72
C VAL A 53 2.58 8.65 16.35
N ASN A 54 1.84 8.86 15.25
CA ASN A 54 2.35 8.66 13.90
C ASN A 54 3.51 9.62 13.58
N GLY A 55 3.45 10.87 14.06
CA GLY A 55 4.56 11.81 13.96
C GLY A 55 5.81 11.31 14.67
N MET A 56 5.69 10.76 15.86
CA MET A 56 6.81 10.14 16.60
C MET A 56 7.34 8.88 15.89
N ILE A 57 6.45 7.99 15.45
CA ILE A 57 6.83 6.76 14.71
C ILE A 57 7.60 7.11 13.45
N ARG A 58 7.17 8.13 12.71
CA ARG A 58 7.85 8.61 11.49
C ARG A 58 9.29 9.06 11.75
N ILE A 59 9.53 9.68 12.91
CA ILE A 59 10.87 10.16 13.29
C ILE A 59 11.73 9.00 13.81
N LEU A 60 11.14 8.09 14.58
CA LEU A 60 11.86 7.03 15.29
C LEU A 60 12.05 5.76 14.45
N LEU A 61 11.18 5.51 13.46
CA LEU A 61 11.20 4.31 12.62
C LEU A 61 11.41 4.67 11.13
N PRO A 62 12.67 4.79 10.68
CA PRO A 62 12.99 5.08 9.27
C PRO A 62 12.28 4.19 8.23
N PRO A 63 12.04 2.87 8.47
CA PRO A 63 11.29 2.05 7.53
C PRO A 63 9.84 2.51 7.30
N HIS A 64 9.19 3.10 8.32
CA HIS A 64 7.84 3.63 8.17
C HIS A 64 7.81 4.85 7.23
N ALA A 65 8.73 5.78 7.41
CA ALA A 65 8.87 6.94 6.54
C ALA A 65 9.27 6.57 5.10
N ASP A 66 10.04 5.50 4.92
CA ASP A 66 10.42 4.97 3.62
C ASP A 66 9.21 4.39 2.86
N ASN A 67 8.40 3.57 3.53
CA ASN A 67 7.16 3.03 2.99
C ASN A 67 6.16 4.14 2.62
N GLU A 68 6.02 5.15 3.47
CA GLU A 68 5.18 6.32 3.21
C GLU A 68 5.66 7.07 1.95
N SER A 69 6.97 7.27 1.81
CA SER A 69 7.57 7.94 0.66
C SER A 69 7.34 7.18 -0.66
N ALA A 70 7.39 5.84 -0.62
CA ALA A 70 7.10 5.01 -1.79
C ALA A 70 5.64 5.14 -2.25
N ALA A 71 4.69 5.10 -1.31
CA ALA A 71 3.27 5.27 -1.61
C ALA A 71 2.98 6.70 -2.12
N ASP A 72 3.55 7.72 -1.49
CA ASP A 72 3.42 9.12 -1.92
C ASP A 72 3.99 9.33 -3.34
N TYR A 73 5.05 8.64 -3.71
CA TYR A 73 5.60 8.71 -5.07
C TYR A 73 4.60 8.18 -6.10
N LEU A 74 4.00 7.01 -5.87
CA LEU A 74 2.99 6.46 -6.77
C LEU A 74 1.79 7.42 -6.89
N ARG A 75 1.30 7.91 -5.76
CA ARG A 75 0.15 8.81 -5.70
C ARG A 75 0.38 10.15 -6.40
N THR A 76 1.56 10.78 -6.20
CA THR A 76 1.79 12.17 -6.63
C THR A 76 2.61 12.32 -7.89
N ARG A 77 3.50 11.36 -8.19
CA ARG A 77 4.41 11.42 -9.33
C ARG A 77 3.97 10.56 -10.50
N ILE A 78 3.50 9.34 -10.22
CA ILE A 78 2.85 8.51 -11.23
C ILE A 78 1.42 9.02 -11.44
N GLY A 79 0.67 9.26 -10.36
CA GLY A 79 -0.69 9.79 -10.41
C GLY A 79 -1.70 8.76 -10.91
N GLN A 80 -2.87 9.26 -11.37
CA GLN A 80 -4.01 8.43 -11.74
C GLN A 80 -4.08 8.13 -13.25
N HIS A 81 -3.31 8.84 -14.08
CA HIS A 81 -3.44 8.85 -15.52
C HIS A 81 -2.11 8.64 -16.24
N ASP A 82 -1.16 7.92 -15.61
CA ASP A 82 0.12 7.61 -16.26
C ASP A 82 -0.10 6.57 -17.36
N GLU A 83 0.43 6.82 -18.54
CA GLU A 83 0.24 5.97 -19.72
C GLU A 83 1.01 4.64 -19.64
N SER A 84 2.03 4.57 -18.79
CA SER A 84 2.91 3.40 -18.65
C SER A 84 2.62 2.55 -17.41
N ILE A 85 2.04 3.15 -16.36
CA ILE A 85 1.89 2.51 -15.05
C ILE A 85 0.51 2.78 -14.47
N GLU A 86 -0.22 1.71 -14.20
CA GLU A 86 -1.35 1.72 -13.28
C GLU A 86 -0.89 1.10 -11.95
N TRP A 87 -1.34 1.62 -10.80
CA TRP A 87 -0.83 1.18 -9.51
C TRP A 87 -1.92 0.92 -8.47
N VAL A 88 -1.61 0.02 -7.53
CA VAL A 88 -2.36 -0.21 -6.29
C VAL A 88 -1.38 -0.29 -5.12
N VAL A 89 -1.71 0.35 -3.99
CA VAL A 89 -0.95 0.21 -2.74
C VAL A 89 -1.77 -0.61 -1.75
N VAL A 90 -1.40 -1.87 -1.54
CA VAL A 90 -2.07 -2.77 -0.60
C VAL A 90 -1.57 -2.51 0.82
N ARG A 91 -2.49 -2.22 1.74
CA ARG A 91 -2.18 -1.85 3.12
C ARG A 91 -2.72 -2.90 4.11
N PRO A 92 -1.99 -3.98 4.39
CA PRO A 92 -2.34 -4.89 5.48
C PRO A 92 -2.17 -4.19 6.84
N ASP A 93 -2.93 -4.65 7.83
CA ASP A 93 -2.73 -4.29 9.23
C ASP A 93 -1.73 -5.27 9.90
N THR A 94 -1.89 -5.61 11.17
CA THR A 94 -0.99 -6.50 11.90
C THR A 94 -0.87 -7.86 11.22
N LEU A 95 0.32 -8.15 10.70
CA LEU A 95 0.56 -9.36 9.92
C LEU A 95 0.66 -10.60 10.81
N VAL A 96 -0.14 -11.62 10.47
CA VAL A 96 -0.11 -12.93 11.11
C VAL A 96 0.19 -14.03 10.10
N ASN A 97 0.59 -15.22 10.58
CA ASN A 97 0.81 -16.39 9.74
C ASN A 97 -0.40 -17.31 9.83
N GLU A 98 -0.90 -17.72 8.68
CA GLU A 98 -1.92 -18.75 8.52
C GLU A 98 -1.48 -19.70 7.40
N ASN A 99 -1.98 -20.96 7.44
CA ASN A 99 -1.57 -22.00 6.51
C ASN A 99 -2.45 -22.06 5.24
N ARG A 100 -3.53 -21.30 5.21
CA ARG A 100 -4.48 -21.25 4.09
C ARG A 100 -5.09 -19.87 3.96
N VAL A 101 -5.62 -19.57 2.79
CA VAL A 101 -6.47 -18.41 2.56
C VAL A 101 -7.75 -18.58 3.37
N THR A 102 -8.11 -17.54 4.10
CA THR A 102 -9.35 -17.44 4.89
C THR A 102 -10.18 -16.26 4.39
N ASP A 103 -11.38 -16.08 4.91
CA ASP A 103 -12.20 -14.93 4.58
C ASP A 103 -11.51 -13.64 5.02
N TYR A 104 -11.50 -12.66 4.15
CA TYR A 104 -10.95 -11.33 4.41
C TYR A 104 -11.80 -10.23 3.77
N GLU A 105 -11.64 -9.03 4.26
CA GLU A 105 -12.31 -7.84 3.77
C GLU A 105 -11.30 -6.84 3.22
N VAL A 106 -11.71 -6.14 2.16
CA VAL A 106 -10.92 -5.07 1.56
C VAL A 106 -11.71 -3.77 1.62
N HIS A 107 -11.12 -2.76 2.24
CA HIS A 107 -11.74 -1.47 2.45
C HIS A 107 -10.95 -0.34 1.78
N PRO A 108 -11.60 0.72 1.27
CA PRO A 108 -10.90 1.86 0.66
C PRO A 108 -10.08 2.67 1.68
N SER A 109 -10.47 2.59 2.95
CA SER A 109 -9.81 3.30 4.08
C SER A 109 -9.78 2.42 5.32
N PRO A 110 -8.87 2.67 6.28
CA PRO A 110 -8.87 1.96 7.54
C PRO A 110 -10.21 2.08 8.26
N THR A 111 -10.75 0.95 8.71
CA THR A 111 -11.96 0.87 9.56
C THR A 111 -11.61 0.80 11.03
N ARG A 112 -10.33 0.65 11.34
CA ARG A 112 -9.77 0.53 12.69
C ARG A 112 -8.53 1.39 12.83
N SER A 113 -8.19 1.73 14.06
CA SER A 113 -6.90 2.37 14.37
C SER A 113 -5.80 1.32 14.34
N ALA A 114 -4.80 1.49 13.47
CA ALA A 114 -3.62 0.62 13.41
C ALA A 114 -2.78 0.66 14.71
N ILE A 115 -3.01 1.62 15.60
CA ILE A 115 -2.27 1.82 16.85
C ILE A 115 -3.09 1.37 18.07
N PHE A 116 -4.34 1.86 18.19
CA PHE A 116 -5.15 1.68 19.39
C PHE A 116 -6.13 0.50 19.31
N ASN A 117 -6.48 0.07 18.10
CA ASN A 117 -7.37 -1.09 17.85
C ASN A 117 -6.97 -1.76 16.54
N PRO A 118 -5.74 -2.34 16.46
CA PRO A 118 -5.25 -2.92 15.22
C PRO A 118 -6.10 -4.11 14.78
N GLY A 119 -6.31 -4.20 13.47
CA GLY A 119 -6.85 -5.39 12.84
C GLY A 119 -5.77 -6.46 12.67
N ARG A 120 -6.16 -7.62 12.13
CA ARG A 120 -5.23 -8.70 11.77
C ARG A 120 -5.35 -9.01 10.29
N THR A 121 -4.23 -9.30 9.66
CA THR A 121 -4.20 -9.70 8.24
C THR A 121 -3.19 -10.83 8.06
N SER A 122 -3.61 -11.98 7.55
CA SER A 122 -2.67 -13.05 7.29
C SER A 122 -1.83 -12.74 6.03
N ARG A 123 -0.56 -13.14 6.05
CA ARG A 123 0.34 -12.96 4.90
C ARG A 123 -0.18 -13.67 3.66
N ILE A 124 -0.84 -14.81 3.85
CA ILE A 124 -1.42 -15.57 2.73
C ILE A 124 -2.63 -14.85 2.13
N ASN A 125 -3.48 -14.18 2.93
CA ASN A 125 -4.58 -13.36 2.44
C ASN A 125 -4.08 -12.12 1.69
N VAL A 126 -3.00 -11.49 2.17
CA VAL A 126 -2.33 -10.39 1.44
C VAL A 126 -1.85 -10.88 0.08
N GLY A 127 -1.13 -12.02 0.05
CA GLY A 127 -0.63 -12.61 -1.19
C GLY A 127 -1.74 -12.98 -2.16
N HIS A 128 -2.84 -13.55 -1.65
CA HIS A 128 -4.03 -13.88 -2.43
C HIS A 128 -4.64 -12.61 -3.07
N PHE A 129 -4.90 -11.57 -2.28
CA PHE A 129 -5.45 -10.32 -2.79
C PHE A 129 -4.51 -9.65 -3.82
N MET A 130 -3.20 -9.65 -3.57
CA MET A 130 -2.24 -9.11 -4.54
C MET A 130 -2.21 -9.92 -5.84
N ALA A 131 -2.37 -11.25 -5.77
CA ALA A 131 -2.49 -12.09 -6.95
C ALA A 131 -3.78 -11.78 -7.73
N ASP A 132 -4.92 -11.63 -7.04
CA ASP A 132 -6.19 -11.24 -7.65
C ASP A 132 -6.11 -9.90 -8.38
N LEU A 133 -5.39 -8.92 -7.82
CA LEU A 133 -5.15 -7.63 -8.47
C LEU A 133 -4.38 -7.78 -9.80
N ILE A 134 -3.44 -8.71 -9.87
CA ILE A 134 -2.62 -8.89 -11.07
C ILE A 134 -3.37 -9.71 -12.13
N THR A 135 -4.13 -10.73 -11.71
CA THR A 135 -4.76 -11.71 -12.62
C THR A 135 -6.22 -11.40 -12.95
N GLY A 136 -6.93 -10.65 -12.08
CA GLY A 136 -8.35 -10.34 -12.21
C GLY A 136 -8.59 -8.90 -12.69
N ASP A 137 -9.29 -8.74 -13.81
CA ASP A 137 -9.59 -7.42 -14.35
C ASP A 137 -10.58 -6.64 -13.47
N ASP A 138 -11.60 -7.29 -12.92
CA ASP A 138 -12.58 -6.65 -12.05
C ASP A 138 -11.94 -6.10 -10.76
N ALA A 139 -11.11 -6.91 -10.10
CA ALA A 139 -10.36 -6.49 -8.93
C ALA A 139 -9.42 -5.31 -9.26
N TRP A 140 -8.74 -5.39 -10.42
CA TRP A 140 -7.88 -4.30 -10.87
C TRP A 140 -8.66 -3.00 -11.09
N GLN A 141 -9.74 -3.03 -11.86
CA GLN A 141 -10.55 -1.84 -12.16
C GLN A 141 -11.15 -1.21 -10.88
N GLN A 142 -11.52 -2.03 -9.91
CA GLN A 142 -12.02 -1.55 -8.62
C GLN A 142 -10.97 -0.79 -7.82
N TRP A 143 -9.71 -1.24 -7.85
CA TRP A 143 -8.69 -0.78 -6.92
C TRP A 143 -7.55 0.03 -7.53
N LYS A 144 -7.41 0.10 -8.85
CA LYS A 144 -6.34 0.89 -9.48
C LYS A 144 -6.38 2.36 -9.05
N GLY A 145 -5.20 2.92 -8.80
CA GLY A 145 -5.02 4.26 -8.29
C GLY A 145 -5.46 4.45 -6.83
N ARG A 146 -5.67 3.37 -6.08
CA ARG A 146 -6.14 3.41 -4.69
C ARG A 146 -5.19 2.71 -3.74
N MET A 147 -5.46 2.91 -2.44
CA MET A 147 -4.67 2.37 -1.33
C MET A 147 -5.55 1.53 -0.40
N PRO A 148 -6.10 0.37 -0.85
CA PRO A 148 -6.99 -0.45 -0.05
C PRO A 148 -6.31 -1.02 1.20
N VAL A 149 -7.11 -1.19 2.26
CA VAL A 149 -6.72 -1.86 3.50
C VAL A 149 -7.34 -3.24 3.56
N VAL A 150 -6.57 -4.23 4.00
CA VAL A 150 -6.99 -5.64 4.05
C VAL A 150 -7.04 -6.10 5.51
N TYR A 151 -8.16 -6.74 5.91
CA TYR A 151 -8.34 -7.36 7.23
C TYR A 151 -8.85 -8.78 7.09
N ASN A 152 -8.38 -9.70 7.94
CA ASN A 152 -9.06 -10.98 8.14
C ASN A 152 -10.44 -10.75 8.79
N ARG A 153 -11.39 -11.60 8.44
CA ARG A 153 -12.67 -11.72 9.16
C ARG A 153 -12.52 -12.54 10.43
#